data_11fc4ec735a03265eccc5961be3ce5fa
#
_entry.id   11fc4ec735a03265eccc5961be3ce5fa
#
_cell.length_a   1.000
_cell.length_b   1.000
_cell.length_c   1.000
_cell.angle_alpha   90.00
_cell.angle_beta   90.00
_cell.angle_gamma   90.00
#
_symmetry.space_group_name_H-M   'P 1'
#
loop_
_entity.id
_entity.type
_entity.pdbx_description
1 polymer ?
#
loop_
_entity_poly.entity_id
_entity_poly.type
_entity_poly.pdbx_seq_one_letter_code
_entity_poly.pdbx_strand_id
1 'polypeptide(L)'
;MVYSSPISLWEKTASEPDVTRSGFAAHGLPDRTIDVAIVGGGFTGLSTALHCASAGLEAHVIEARAIGFGGSGRNVGLVNAGIWLPPSKVRQSLGPDYGPRFLRRFSDGPQAVFDLIERYQIRCEATRTGTIHAAHAPSGFRALRTRHGEWRDMGEPVDLLGPGEVAGLTGSAAFHGGLLDHRAGTINPVGYVRGLARAARAAGAGLSIGVQVKGLERDGDHWRVRTDAGDLKARTVVLATNAYTDSLWPGLRDGQTVIHYFQIATEHLGARADDILPGRQGLWNTAPIMFSFRKDADNRLLIGSMGRILGTSEDGITQRFARKRLQALYPALGDVRFETAWHGRIAMTPDHLPRIHQLAEGLWTPIGYNGRGITTGTLFGQAMADLLTGMDPMDLPLPVSIPRAARGAGLKSRVFDLAFSANQIWKGLF
;
A
#
# COMPACT_ATOMS: atom_id res chain seq x y z
N MET A 1 -13.07 -6.19 20.03
CA MET A 1 -12.60 -4.80 20.25
C MET A 1 -12.74 -4.05 18.94
N VAL A 2 -13.59 -3.02 18.91
CA VAL A 2 -13.76 -2.15 17.75
C VAL A 2 -12.46 -1.33 17.61
N TYR A 3 -11.76 -1.52 16.51
CA TYR A 3 -10.53 -0.79 16.20
C TYR A 3 -10.90 0.65 15.81
N SER A 4 -10.92 1.58 16.77
CA SER A 4 -10.97 3.00 16.48
C SER A 4 -9.53 3.48 16.23
N SER A 5 -9.03 3.30 15.02
CA SER A 5 -7.78 3.95 14.63
C SER A 5 -8.06 5.43 14.36
N PRO A 6 -7.17 6.35 14.78
CA PRO A 6 -7.33 7.77 14.48
C PRO A 6 -7.51 8.02 12.98
N ILE A 7 -8.28 9.05 12.64
CA ILE A 7 -8.49 9.51 11.26
C ILE A 7 -7.12 9.91 10.68
N SER A 8 -6.80 9.42 9.50
CA SER A 8 -5.54 9.77 8.82
C SER A 8 -5.57 11.21 8.31
N LEU A 9 -4.39 11.81 8.10
CA LEU A 9 -4.29 13.10 7.41
C LEU A 9 -4.99 13.03 6.04
N TRP A 10 -4.83 11.92 5.35
CA TRP A 10 -5.38 11.70 4.02
C TRP A 10 -6.90 11.78 3.95
N GLU A 11 -7.59 11.32 4.99
CA GLU A 11 -9.06 11.45 5.09
C GLU A 11 -9.50 12.91 5.28
N LYS A 12 -8.64 13.74 5.94
CA LYS A 12 -8.90 15.16 6.16
C LYS A 12 -8.61 16.03 4.93
N THR A 13 -7.63 15.62 4.10
CA THR A 13 -7.12 16.44 2.99
C THR A 13 -7.53 15.94 1.60
N ALA A 14 -8.12 14.75 1.49
CA ALA A 14 -8.55 14.21 0.19
C ALA A 14 -9.59 15.12 -0.48
N SER A 15 -9.26 15.62 -1.66
CA SER A 15 -10.16 16.42 -2.50
C SER A 15 -11.08 15.57 -3.40
N GLU A 16 -10.77 14.28 -3.57
CA GLU A 16 -11.63 13.34 -4.28
C GLU A 16 -12.89 13.04 -3.45
N PRO A 17 -14.11 13.14 -4.02
CA PRO A 17 -15.33 12.95 -3.28
C PRO A 17 -15.42 11.54 -2.67
N ASP A 18 -15.97 11.47 -1.47
CA ASP A 18 -16.36 10.21 -0.89
C ASP A 18 -17.66 9.74 -1.53
N VAL A 19 -17.62 8.60 -2.20
CA VAL A 19 -18.79 8.00 -2.88
C VAL A 19 -19.95 7.71 -1.93
N THR A 20 -19.70 7.63 -0.62
CA THR A 20 -20.75 7.41 0.40
C THR A 20 -21.48 8.68 0.78
N ARG A 21 -20.86 9.86 0.61
CA ARG A 21 -21.42 11.17 0.99
C ARG A 21 -22.12 11.90 -0.15
N SER A 22 -21.92 11.48 -1.39
CA SER A 22 -22.41 12.16 -2.59
C SER A 22 -23.83 11.77 -3.01
N GLY A 23 -24.69 11.38 -2.06
CA GLY A 23 -26.13 11.05 -2.32
C GLY A 23 -26.32 9.73 -3.10
N PHE A 24 -25.28 8.97 -3.29
CA PHE A 24 -25.39 7.66 -3.89
C PHE A 24 -25.91 6.69 -2.83
N ALA A 25 -27.13 6.20 -3.03
CA ALA A 25 -27.67 5.11 -2.23
C ALA A 25 -26.65 3.95 -2.22
N ALA A 26 -26.28 3.46 -1.04
CA ALA A 26 -25.56 2.20 -0.95
C ALA A 26 -26.39 1.18 -1.75
N HIS A 27 -25.78 0.57 -2.78
CA HIS A 27 -26.47 -0.50 -3.48
C HIS A 27 -26.71 -1.61 -2.46
N GLY A 28 -27.96 -2.03 -2.31
CA GLY A 28 -28.27 -3.28 -1.63
C GLY A 28 -27.52 -4.43 -2.30
N LEU A 29 -27.37 -5.53 -1.60
CA LEU A 29 -26.79 -6.74 -2.21
C LEU A 29 -27.70 -7.17 -3.38
N PRO A 30 -27.14 -7.55 -4.54
CA PRO A 30 -27.94 -8.15 -5.62
C PRO A 30 -28.65 -9.41 -5.15
N ASP A 31 -29.91 -9.59 -5.57
CA ASP A 31 -30.72 -10.77 -5.29
C ASP A 31 -30.53 -11.92 -6.30
N ARG A 32 -29.68 -11.69 -7.32
CA ARG A 32 -29.32 -12.66 -8.36
C ARG A 32 -27.86 -13.10 -8.22
N THR A 33 -27.50 -14.19 -8.89
CA THR A 33 -26.11 -14.64 -8.98
C THR A 33 -25.33 -13.70 -9.93
N ILE A 34 -24.24 -13.10 -9.42
CA ILE A 34 -23.32 -12.24 -10.15
C ILE A 34 -22.05 -13.00 -10.57
N ASP A 35 -21.20 -12.38 -11.42
CA ASP A 35 -19.96 -13.02 -11.85
C ASP A 35 -18.90 -12.99 -10.74
N VAL A 36 -18.69 -11.82 -10.10
CA VAL A 36 -17.57 -11.63 -9.15
C VAL A 36 -17.99 -10.88 -7.90
N ALA A 37 -17.94 -11.53 -6.74
CA ALA A 37 -17.99 -10.88 -5.44
C ALA A 37 -16.58 -10.55 -4.95
N ILE A 38 -16.34 -9.31 -4.54
CA ILE A 38 -15.04 -8.82 -4.12
C ILE A 38 -15.12 -8.35 -2.66
N VAL A 39 -14.35 -8.99 -1.78
CA VAL A 39 -14.34 -8.67 -0.34
C VAL A 39 -13.20 -7.72 -0.03
N GLY A 40 -13.54 -6.46 0.28
CA GLY A 40 -12.62 -5.38 0.63
C GLY A 40 -12.56 -4.24 -0.39
N GLY A 41 -12.84 -3.03 0.09
CA GLY A 41 -12.86 -1.77 -0.69
C GLY A 41 -11.52 -1.01 -0.65
N GLY A 42 -10.39 -1.73 -0.74
CA GLY A 42 -9.05 -1.15 -0.89
C GLY A 42 -8.59 -1.06 -2.35
N PHE A 43 -7.33 -0.73 -2.58
CA PHE A 43 -6.76 -0.61 -3.94
C PHE A 43 -7.00 -1.85 -4.79
N THR A 44 -6.73 -3.04 -4.24
CA THR A 44 -6.88 -4.31 -4.97
C THR A 44 -8.34 -4.57 -5.33
N GLY A 45 -9.25 -4.49 -4.35
CA GLY A 45 -10.66 -4.80 -4.60
C GLY A 45 -11.30 -3.84 -5.59
N LEU A 46 -11.00 -2.53 -5.48
CA LEU A 46 -11.55 -1.53 -6.38
C LEU A 46 -10.91 -1.57 -7.78
N SER A 47 -9.62 -1.88 -7.86
CA SER A 47 -8.95 -2.13 -9.15
C SER A 47 -9.51 -3.38 -9.81
N THR A 48 -9.76 -4.48 -9.06
CA THR A 48 -10.44 -5.67 -9.58
C THR A 48 -11.83 -5.31 -10.11
N ALA A 49 -12.63 -4.62 -9.31
CA ALA A 49 -13.99 -4.23 -9.68
C ALA A 49 -14.04 -3.36 -10.94
N LEU A 50 -13.13 -2.37 -11.00
CA LEU A 50 -13.02 -1.48 -12.16
C LEU A 50 -12.72 -2.25 -13.45
N HIS A 51 -11.70 -3.13 -13.42
CA HIS A 51 -11.28 -3.86 -14.61
C HIS A 51 -12.28 -4.96 -15.00
N CYS A 52 -12.87 -5.68 -14.02
CA CYS A 52 -13.94 -6.65 -14.28
C CYS A 52 -15.16 -5.98 -14.93
N ALA A 53 -15.66 -4.89 -14.35
CA ALA A 53 -16.80 -4.17 -14.90
C ALA A 53 -16.49 -3.57 -16.27
N SER A 54 -15.29 -3.03 -16.49
CA SER A 54 -14.84 -2.53 -17.81
C SER A 54 -14.75 -3.64 -18.88
N ALA A 55 -14.55 -4.90 -18.45
CA ALA A 55 -14.54 -6.07 -19.31
C ALA A 55 -15.94 -6.74 -19.45
N GLY A 56 -17.00 -6.14 -18.89
CA GLY A 56 -18.37 -6.62 -19.01
C GLY A 56 -18.80 -7.65 -17.95
N LEU A 57 -17.98 -7.94 -16.94
CA LEU A 57 -18.36 -8.81 -15.83
C LEU A 57 -19.18 -8.03 -14.79
N GLU A 58 -20.21 -8.67 -14.25
CA GLU A 58 -20.98 -8.13 -13.13
C GLU A 58 -20.18 -8.30 -11.82
N ALA A 59 -19.50 -7.22 -11.39
CA ALA A 59 -18.66 -7.20 -10.20
C ALA A 59 -19.30 -6.41 -9.06
N HIS A 60 -19.20 -6.92 -7.82
CA HIS A 60 -19.74 -6.25 -6.64
C HIS A 60 -18.73 -6.27 -5.48
N VAL A 61 -18.39 -5.09 -4.96
CA VAL A 61 -17.48 -4.92 -3.81
C VAL A 61 -18.28 -4.87 -2.53
N ILE A 62 -17.86 -5.64 -1.54
CA ILE A 62 -18.41 -5.65 -0.17
C ILE A 62 -17.33 -5.13 0.77
N GLU A 63 -17.53 -3.96 1.36
CA GLU A 63 -16.60 -3.34 2.29
C GLU A 63 -17.23 -3.20 3.67
N ALA A 64 -16.56 -3.76 4.67
CA ALA A 64 -17.09 -3.80 6.04
C ALA A 64 -17.13 -2.42 6.73
N ARG A 65 -16.37 -1.46 6.24
CA ARG A 65 -16.20 -0.14 6.85
C ARG A 65 -16.38 0.98 5.82
N ALA A 66 -15.39 1.83 5.67
CA ALA A 66 -15.32 2.87 4.65
C ALA A 66 -14.34 2.47 3.54
N ILE A 67 -14.54 2.99 2.35
CA ILE A 67 -13.59 2.82 1.24
C ILE A 67 -12.20 3.26 1.68
N GLY A 68 -11.21 2.37 1.50
CA GLY A 68 -9.84 2.63 1.90
C GLY A 68 -9.56 2.56 3.39
N PHE A 69 -10.48 2.09 4.23
CA PHE A 69 -10.31 1.99 5.69
C PHE A 69 -9.00 1.30 6.09
N GLY A 70 -8.58 0.26 5.38
CA GLY A 70 -7.37 -0.51 5.67
C GLY A 70 -6.08 0.19 5.28
N GLY A 71 -5.08 -0.58 4.84
CA GLY A 71 -3.78 -0.07 4.41
C GLY A 71 -3.84 0.95 3.28
N SER A 72 -4.89 0.91 2.46
CA SER A 72 -5.09 1.83 1.33
C SER A 72 -5.23 3.29 1.74
N GLY A 73 -5.89 3.59 2.86
CA GLY A 73 -6.02 4.97 3.35
C GLY A 73 -5.03 5.35 4.45
N ARG A 74 -4.10 4.43 4.83
CA ARG A 74 -3.19 4.62 5.96
C ARG A 74 -1.71 4.62 5.57
N ASN A 75 -1.39 4.30 4.33
CA ASN A 75 -0.01 4.27 3.83
C ASN A 75 0.53 5.69 3.63
N VAL A 76 1.85 5.79 3.36
CA VAL A 76 2.53 7.09 3.19
C VAL A 76 2.25 7.77 1.85
N GLY A 77 1.68 7.07 0.88
CA GLY A 77 1.37 7.61 -0.44
C GLY A 77 2.56 7.58 -1.42
N LEU A 78 3.52 6.67 -1.26
CA LEU A 78 4.63 6.49 -2.21
C LEU A 78 4.25 5.47 -3.29
N VAL A 79 4.21 5.91 -4.54
CA VAL A 79 4.01 5.06 -5.73
C VAL A 79 5.39 4.61 -6.21
N ASN A 80 5.83 3.46 -5.74
CA ASN A 80 7.17 2.95 -6.04
C ASN A 80 7.15 1.86 -7.11
N ALA A 81 8.22 1.80 -7.93
CA ALA A 81 8.48 0.70 -8.84
C ALA A 81 9.06 -0.52 -8.11
N GLY A 82 8.77 -1.71 -8.62
CA GLY A 82 9.28 -2.97 -8.09
C GLY A 82 8.84 -3.26 -6.65
N ILE A 83 9.61 -4.10 -6.00
CA ILE A 83 9.42 -4.50 -4.59
C ILE A 83 10.70 -4.26 -3.77
N TRP A 84 10.69 -4.69 -2.50
CA TRP A 84 11.85 -4.53 -1.61
C TRP A 84 13.10 -5.28 -2.09
N LEU A 85 12.90 -6.45 -2.73
CA LEU A 85 14.01 -7.26 -3.23
C LEU A 85 14.67 -6.58 -4.44
N PRO A 86 16.00 -6.69 -4.56
CA PRO A 86 16.69 -6.30 -5.78
C PRO A 86 16.34 -7.25 -6.94
N PRO A 87 16.45 -6.81 -8.20
CA PRO A 87 16.10 -7.61 -9.37
C PRO A 87 16.73 -9.01 -9.42
N SER A 88 18.00 -9.13 -9.05
CA SER A 88 18.70 -10.42 -8.99
C SER A 88 18.03 -11.41 -8.04
N LYS A 89 17.60 -10.95 -6.86
CA LYS A 89 16.90 -11.79 -5.89
C LYS A 89 15.51 -12.20 -6.35
N VAL A 90 14.81 -11.34 -7.04
CA VAL A 90 13.52 -11.67 -7.68
C VAL A 90 13.70 -12.77 -8.71
N ARG A 91 14.68 -12.63 -9.62
CA ARG A 91 15.00 -13.68 -10.62
C ARG A 91 15.37 -15.00 -9.96
N GLN A 92 16.21 -14.95 -8.91
CA GLN A 92 16.61 -16.16 -8.17
C GLN A 92 15.40 -16.86 -7.52
N SER A 93 14.46 -16.10 -6.97
CA SER A 93 13.31 -16.67 -6.24
C SER A 93 12.19 -17.15 -7.14
N LEU A 94 11.94 -16.47 -8.26
CA LEU A 94 10.84 -16.76 -9.17
C LEU A 94 11.26 -17.59 -10.41
N GLY A 95 12.54 -17.80 -10.61
CA GLY A 95 13.07 -18.58 -11.74
C GLY A 95 13.02 -17.84 -13.08
N PRO A 96 13.38 -18.56 -14.17
CA PRO A 96 13.56 -17.94 -15.48
C PRO A 96 12.24 -17.48 -16.13
N ASP A 97 11.12 -18.09 -15.83
CA ASP A 97 9.83 -17.77 -16.45
C ASP A 97 9.14 -16.57 -15.74
N TYR A 98 8.91 -16.70 -14.44
CA TYR A 98 8.19 -15.69 -13.65
C TYR A 98 9.07 -14.50 -13.26
N GLY A 99 10.37 -14.70 -13.03
CA GLY A 99 11.27 -13.63 -12.59
C GLY A 99 11.28 -12.42 -13.54
N PRO A 100 11.60 -12.60 -14.84
CA PRO A 100 11.57 -11.52 -15.83
C PRO A 100 10.18 -10.92 -16.04
N ARG A 101 9.12 -11.75 -16.06
CA ARG A 101 7.73 -11.30 -16.21
C ARG A 101 7.31 -10.41 -15.03
N PHE A 102 7.59 -10.84 -13.82
CA PHE A 102 7.32 -10.08 -12.60
C PHE A 102 8.06 -8.74 -12.62
N LEU A 103 9.36 -8.76 -12.90
CA LEU A 103 10.18 -7.55 -12.91
C LEU A 103 9.66 -6.52 -13.92
N ARG A 104 9.35 -6.92 -15.17
CA ARG A 104 8.75 -6.01 -16.16
C ARG A 104 7.45 -5.42 -15.64
N ARG A 105 6.50 -6.27 -15.21
CA ARG A 105 5.18 -5.81 -14.77
C ARG A 105 5.24 -4.86 -13.58
N PHE A 106 6.13 -5.13 -12.62
CA PHE A 106 6.27 -4.30 -11.42
C PHE A 106 7.18 -3.09 -11.62
N SER A 107 8.04 -3.11 -12.63
CA SER A 107 8.79 -1.95 -13.09
C SER A 107 7.86 -0.88 -13.64
N ASP A 108 6.90 -1.29 -14.47
CA ASP A 108 5.89 -0.42 -15.09
C ASP A 108 4.72 -0.08 -14.14
N GLY A 109 4.75 -0.62 -12.93
CA GLY A 109 3.65 -0.50 -11.98
C GLY A 109 3.28 0.94 -11.62
N PRO A 110 4.22 1.88 -11.39
CA PRO A 110 3.87 3.28 -11.17
C PRO A 110 3.15 3.90 -12.38
N GLN A 111 3.56 3.58 -13.61
CA GLN A 111 2.88 4.05 -14.81
C GLN A 111 1.42 3.62 -14.82
N ALA A 112 1.12 2.34 -14.50
CA ALA A 112 -0.25 1.86 -14.43
C ALA A 112 -1.11 2.63 -13.40
N VAL A 113 -0.52 3.02 -12.26
CA VAL A 113 -1.20 3.87 -11.26
C VAL A 113 -1.49 5.26 -11.83
N PHE A 114 -0.51 5.90 -12.46
CA PHE A 114 -0.66 7.24 -13.00
C PHE A 114 -1.59 7.28 -14.21
N ASP A 115 -1.60 6.25 -15.05
CA ASP A 115 -2.54 6.11 -16.17
C ASP A 115 -4.01 6.04 -15.68
N LEU A 116 -4.26 5.32 -14.59
CA LEU A 116 -5.60 5.31 -13.97
C LEU A 116 -5.97 6.69 -13.41
N ILE A 117 -5.02 7.38 -12.78
CA ILE A 117 -5.25 8.74 -12.26
C ILE A 117 -5.61 9.70 -13.40
N GLU A 118 -4.88 9.66 -14.49
CA GLU A 118 -5.13 10.50 -15.66
C GLU A 118 -6.43 10.11 -16.36
N ARG A 119 -6.60 8.84 -16.71
CA ARG A 119 -7.78 8.32 -17.41
C ARG A 119 -9.09 8.63 -16.71
N TYR A 120 -9.12 8.50 -15.39
CA TYR A 120 -10.33 8.70 -14.58
C TYR A 120 -10.36 10.06 -13.88
N GLN A 121 -9.41 10.94 -14.16
CA GLN A 121 -9.31 12.29 -13.59
C GLN A 121 -9.40 12.26 -12.05
N ILE A 122 -8.58 11.39 -11.42
CA ILE A 122 -8.61 11.16 -9.97
C ILE A 122 -7.89 12.30 -9.25
N ARG A 123 -8.57 12.98 -8.35
CA ARG A 123 -8.02 14.10 -7.57
C ARG A 123 -7.28 13.59 -6.33
N CYS A 124 -6.00 13.25 -6.48
CA CYS A 124 -5.19 12.64 -5.41
C CYS A 124 -3.81 13.28 -5.23
N GLU A 125 -3.66 14.55 -5.57
CA GLU A 125 -2.39 15.31 -5.37
C GLU A 125 -1.18 14.55 -5.95
N ALA A 126 -1.34 13.93 -7.12
CA ALA A 126 -0.30 13.11 -7.73
C ALA A 126 0.92 13.97 -8.15
N THR A 127 2.11 13.48 -7.77
CA THR A 127 3.39 14.01 -8.27
C THR A 127 4.18 12.87 -8.92
N ARG A 128 4.84 13.16 -10.05
CA ARG A 128 5.68 12.20 -10.78
C ARG A 128 7.15 12.64 -10.78
N THR A 129 7.62 13.09 -9.63
CA THR A 129 8.97 13.64 -9.45
C THR A 129 9.96 12.62 -8.91
N GLY A 130 9.56 11.36 -8.88
CA GLY A 130 10.37 10.26 -8.38
C GLY A 130 10.25 9.99 -6.88
N THR A 131 10.94 8.95 -6.45
CA THR A 131 11.19 8.67 -5.02
C THR A 131 12.67 8.43 -4.77
N ILE A 132 13.14 8.87 -3.61
CA ILE A 132 14.54 8.75 -3.19
C ILE A 132 14.68 7.63 -2.16
N HIS A 133 15.45 6.60 -2.47
CA HIS A 133 15.92 5.62 -1.49
C HIS A 133 17.23 6.11 -0.89
N ALA A 134 17.20 6.72 0.28
CA ALA A 134 18.32 7.43 0.87
C ALA A 134 19.19 6.50 1.73
N ALA A 135 20.51 6.60 1.58
CA ALA A 135 21.47 5.82 2.34
C ALA A 135 21.68 6.39 3.74
N HIS A 136 21.27 5.65 4.78
CA HIS A 136 21.46 6.05 6.19
C HIS A 136 22.89 5.89 6.70
N ALA A 137 23.73 5.17 5.95
CA ALA A 137 25.13 4.85 6.29
C ALA A 137 25.91 4.51 5.01
N PRO A 138 27.26 4.48 5.04
CA PRO A 138 28.07 4.04 3.90
C PRO A 138 27.74 2.63 3.38
N SER A 139 27.37 1.70 4.28
CA SER A 139 26.90 0.36 3.89
C SER A 139 25.61 0.39 3.09
N GLY A 140 24.67 1.27 3.45
CA GLY A 140 23.46 1.52 2.69
C GLY A 140 23.75 2.05 1.29
N PHE A 141 24.71 2.96 1.15
CA PHE A 141 25.10 3.49 -0.15
C PHE A 141 25.73 2.41 -1.06
N ARG A 142 26.56 1.52 -0.49
CA ARG A 142 27.08 0.37 -1.27
C ARG A 142 25.96 -0.55 -1.78
N ALA A 143 24.97 -0.82 -0.96
CA ALA A 143 23.81 -1.62 -1.38
C ALA A 143 22.98 -0.93 -2.47
N LEU A 144 22.82 0.40 -2.39
CA LEU A 144 22.15 1.18 -3.43
C LEU A 144 22.91 1.21 -4.75
N ARG A 145 24.25 1.24 -4.71
CA ARG A 145 25.09 1.16 -5.93
C ARG A 145 24.86 -0.16 -6.67
N THR A 146 24.83 -1.28 -5.95
CA THR A 146 24.51 -2.59 -6.55
C THR A 146 23.12 -2.58 -7.16
N ARG A 147 22.13 -2.10 -6.43
CA ARG A 147 20.73 -2.02 -6.90
C ARG A 147 20.57 -1.10 -8.11
N HIS A 148 21.31 0.02 -8.15
CA HIS A 148 21.36 0.91 -9.30
C HIS A 148 21.86 0.18 -10.54
N GLY A 149 23.01 -0.55 -10.45
CA GLY A 149 23.53 -1.33 -11.56
C GLY A 149 22.49 -2.31 -12.12
N GLU A 150 21.84 -3.09 -11.24
CA GLU A 150 20.81 -4.05 -11.64
C GLU A 150 19.60 -3.41 -12.37
N TRP A 151 19.14 -2.23 -11.94
CA TRP A 151 18.08 -1.50 -12.60
C TRP A 151 18.53 -0.88 -13.93
N ARG A 152 19.75 -0.33 -13.98
CA ARG A 152 20.35 0.22 -15.21
C ARG A 152 20.54 -0.86 -16.29
N ASP A 153 20.95 -2.07 -15.89
CA ASP A 153 21.08 -3.22 -16.80
C ASP A 153 19.73 -3.65 -17.39
N MET A 154 18.63 -3.30 -16.73
CA MET A 154 17.26 -3.49 -17.25
C MET A 154 16.75 -2.30 -18.08
N GLY A 155 17.56 -1.25 -18.26
CA GLY A 155 17.16 -0.03 -18.99
C GLY A 155 16.28 0.94 -18.20
N GLU A 156 16.18 0.76 -16.88
CA GLU A 156 15.29 1.58 -16.06
C GLU A 156 15.87 2.96 -15.73
N PRO A 157 15.01 4.02 -15.70
CA PRO A 157 15.44 5.38 -15.44
C PRO A 157 15.66 5.62 -13.94
N VAL A 158 16.85 5.27 -13.47
CA VAL A 158 17.28 5.44 -12.08
C VAL A 158 18.64 6.13 -12.03
N ASP A 159 18.83 7.03 -11.06
CA ASP A 159 20.08 7.73 -10.83
C ASP A 159 20.66 7.37 -9.46
N LEU A 160 21.96 7.09 -9.45
CA LEU A 160 22.73 6.98 -8.20
C LEU A 160 23.24 8.37 -7.82
N LEU A 161 22.78 8.86 -6.68
CA LEU A 161 23.05 10.20 -6.18
C LEU A 161 24.17 10.17 -5.13
N GLY A 162 25.18 11.02 -5.31
CA GLY A 162 26.16 11.28 -4.28
C GLY A 162 25.59 12.07 -3.09
N PRO A 163 26.37 12.24 -1.98
CA PRO A 163 25.87 12.95 -0.79
C PRO A 163 25.41 14.38 -1.07
N GLY A 164 26.14 15.13 -1.90
CA GLY A 164 25.79 16.52 -2.28
C GLY A 164 24.52 16.60 -3.10
N GLU A 165 24.31 15.67 -4.05
CA GLU A 165 23.11 15.62 -4.89
C GLU A 165 21.87 15.27 -4.06
N VAL A 166 21.98 14.29 -3.16
CA VAL A 166 20.89 13.97 -2.22
C VAL A 166 20.58 15.14 -1.31
N ALA A 167 21.59 15.85 -0.81
CA ALA A 167 21.38 17.03 0.02
C ALA A 167 20.61 18.13 -0.75
N GLY A 168 20.94 18.37 -2.00
CA GLY A 168 20.21 19.33 -2.86
C GLY A 168 18.74 18.93 -3.08
N LEU A 169 18.45 17.65 -3.29
CA LEU A 169 17.09 17.16 -3.53
C LEU A 169 16.25 17.05 -2.26
N THR A 170 16.87 16.80 -1.11
CA THR A 170 16.16 16.57 0.15
C THR A 170 16.15 17.76 1.09
N GLY A 171 17.06 18.71 0.92
CA GLY A 171 17.34 19.77 1.89
C GLY A 171 18.09 19.27 3.14
N SER A 172 18.66 18.06 3.11
CA SER A 172 19.32 17.45 4.28
C SER A 172 20.65 16.84 3.94
N ALA A 173 21.71 17.20 4.68
CA ALA A 173 23.03 16.63 4.58
C ALA A 173 23.20 15.31 5.37
N ALA A 174 22.15 14.77 5.96
CA ALA A 174 22.20 13.59 6.85
C ALA A 174 22.37 12.25 6.10
N PHE A 175 22.36 12.24 4.78
CA PHE A 175 22.40 11.02 3.97
C PHE A 175 23.76 10.82 3.27
N HIS A 176 24.20 9.58 3.19
CA HIS A 176 25.46 9.17 2.56
C HIS A 176 25.36 8.97 1.03
N GLY A 177 24.26 9.41 0.43
CA GLY A 177 23.88 9.24 -0.97
C GLY A 177 22.50 8.65 -1.11
N GLY A 178 22.07 8.32 -2.33
CA GLY A 178 20.74 7.80 -2.60
C GLY A 178 20.59 7.17 -3.98
N LEU A 179 19.41 6.61 -4.21
CA LEU A 179 18.92 6.15 -5.50
C LEU A 179 17.63 6.90 -5.79
N LEU A 180 17.61 7.71 -6.84
CA LEU A 180 16.39 8.32 -7.37
C LEU A 180 15.78 7.41 -8.43
N ASP A 181 14.51 7.06 -8.25
CA ASP A 181 13.73 6.30 -9.23
C ASP A 181 12.72 7.23 -9.90
N HIS A 182 12.95 7.59 -11.16
CA HIS A 182 12.13 8.54 -11.90
C HIS A 182 10.73 8.01 -12.28
N ARG A 183 10.53 6.69 -12.29
CA ARG A 183 9.23 6.08 -12.54
C ARG A 183 8.22 6.37 -11.42
N ALA A 184 8.74 6.56 -10.23
CA ALA A 184 7.98 6.67 -9.00
C ALA A 184 7.41 8.09 -8.77
N GLY A 185 6.61 8.20 -7.72
CA GLY A 185 6.03 9.49 -7.31
C GLY A 185 5.25 9.39 -6.02
N THR A 186 4.40 10.37 -5.75
CA THR A 186 3.57 10.40 -4.55
C THR A 186 2.11 10.72 -4.87
N ILE A 187 1.20 10.25 -4.01
CA ILE A 187 -0.23 10.53 -4.11
C ILE A 187 -0.84 10.76 -2.73
N ASN A 188 -2.00 11.39 -2.66
CA ASN A 188 -2.92 11.25 -1.53
C ASN A 188 -3.63 9.89 -1.68
N PRO A 189 -3.34 8.89 -0.82
CA PRO A 189 -3.84 7.53 -1.03
C PRO A 189 -5.36 7.40 -0.81
N VAL A 190 -5.97 8.26 0.01
CA VAL A 190 -7.44 8.30 0.17
C VAL A 190 -8.08 8.90 -1.08
N GLY A 191 -7.52 9.96 -1.64
CA GLY A 191 -7.96 10.48 -2.93
C GLY A 191 -7.91 9.41 -4.02
N TYR A 192 -6.81 8.66 -4.11
CA TYR A 192 -6.68 7.61 -5.12
C TYR A 192 -7.70 6.47 -4.94
N VAL A 193 -7.88 5.95 -3.72
CA VAL A 193 -8.83 4.85 -3.50
C VAL A 193 -10.29 5.27 -3.70
N ARG A 194 -10.66 6.50 -3.35
CA ARG A 194 -12.00 7.06 -3.64
C ARG A 194 -12.21 7.24 -5.14
N GLY A 195 -11.20 7.71 -5.87
CA GLY A 195 -11.23 7.82 -7.33
C GLY A 195 -11.41 6.48 -8.02
N LEU A 196 -10.72 5.42 -7.55
CA LEU A 196 -10.94 4.05 -8.02
C LEU A 196 -12.38 3.58 -7.76
N ALA A 197 -12.95 3.88 -6.58
CA ALA A 197 -14.33 3.53 -6.27
C ALA A 197 -15.32 4.24 -7.19
N ARG A 198 -15.12 5.53 -7.45
CA ARG A 198 -15.93 6.29 -8.40
C ARG A 198 -15.82 5.72 -9.82
N ALA A 199 -14.60 5.40 -10.27
CA ALA A 199 -14.36 4.83 -11.59
C ALA A 199 -14.99 3.44 -11.73
N ALA A 200 -14.85 2.57 -10.74
CA ALA A 200 -15.45 1.23 -10.72
C ALA A 200 -16.99 1.30 -10.83
N ARG A 201 -17.61 2.21 -10.08
CA ARG A 201 -19.05 2.46 -10.18
C ARG A 201 -19.47 2.97 -11.56
N ALA A 202 -18.74 3.92 -12.09
CA ALA A 202 -19.01 4.47 -13.42
C ALA A 202 -18.91 3.39 -14.52
N ALA A 203 -18.05 2.37 -14.31
CA ALA A 203 -17.93 1.19 -15.16
C ALA A 203 -19.04 0.15 -14.93
N GLY A 204 -19.92 0.33 -13.94
CA GLY A 204 -21.03 -0.58 -13.64
C GLY A 204 -20.84 -1.50 -12.44
N ALA A 205 -19.73 -1.41 -11.69
CA ALA A 205 -19.53 -2.23 -10.50
C ALA A 205 -20.46 -1.79 -9.35
N GLY A 206 -21.03 -2.78 -8.63
CA GLY A 206 -21.78 -2.56 -7.40
C GLY A 206 -20.86 -2.34 -6.20
N LEU A 207 -21.28 -1.52 -5.23
CA LEU A 207 -20.57 -1.28 -3.98
C LEU A 207 -21.54 -1.34 -2.79
N SER A 208 -21.31 -2.27 -1.86
CA SER A 208 -21.96 -2.31 -0.54
C SER A 208 -20.97 -1.94 0.54
N ILE A 209 -21.17 -0.79 1.18
CA ILE A 209 -20.26 -0.20 2.15
C ILE A 209 -20.91 -0.26 3.54
N GLY A 210 -20.11 -0.59 4.58
CA GLY A 210 -20.61 -0.85 5.92
C GLY A 210 -21.20 -2.25 6.06
N VAL A 211 -20.97 -3.15 5.09
CA VAL A 211 -21.47 -4.52 5.06
C VAL A 211 -20.32 -5.49 5.30
N GLN A 212 -20.41 -6.28 6.36
CA GLN A 212 -19.38 -7.24 6.75
C GLN A 212 -19.69 -8.66 6.26
N VAL A 213 -18.78 -9.24 5.49
CA VAL A 213 -18.81 -10.67 5.14
C VAL A 213 -18.52 -11.50 6.39
N LYS A 214 -19.39 -12.47 6.69
CA LYS A 214 -19.34 -13.35 7.86
C LYS A 214 -18.94 -14.77 7.51
N GLY A 215 -19.13 -15.20 6.26
CA GLY A 215 -18.81 -16.56 5.84
C GLY A 215 -18.85 -16.70 4.32
N LEU A 216 -18.19 -17.73 3.84
CA LEU A 216 -18.15 -18.14 2.44
C LEU A 216 -18.48 -19.62 2.38
N GLU A 217 -19.50 -19.98 1.60
CA GLU A 217 -19.95 -21.36 1.45
C GLU A 217 -20.08 -21.69 -0.03
N ARG A 218 -19.55 -22.85 -0.44
CA ARG A 218 -19.77 -23.35 -1.80
C ARG A 218 -21.18 -23.93 -1.90
N ASP A 219 -21.93 -23.50 -2.90
CA ASP A 219 -23.31 -23.91 -3.13
C ASP A 219 -23.47 -24.25 -4.64
N GLY A 220 -23.22 -25.52 -4.97
CA GLY A 220 -23.19 -25.99 -6.36
C GLY A 220 -22.08 -25.31 -7.19
N ASP A 221 -22.46 -24.60 -8.23
CA ASP A 221 -21.57 -23.91 -9.18
C ASP A 221 -21.20 -22.48 -8.76
N HIS A 222 -21.75 -21.99 -7.62
CA HIS A 222 -21.53 -20.64 -7.14
C HIS A 222 -21.13 -20.61 -5.65
N TRP A 223 -20.74 -19.43 -5.19
CA TRP A 223 -20.41 -19.10 -3.81
C TRP A 223 -21.59 -18.35 -3.19
N ARG A 224 -21.97 -18.74 -1.99
CA ARG A 224 -22.82 -17.96 -1.11
C ARG A 224 -21.93 -17.14 -0.17
N VAL A 225 -21.95 -15.83 -0.38
CA VAL A 225 -21.23 -14.86 0.46
C VAL A 225 -22.19 -14.35 1.51
N ARG A 226 -22.09 -14.88 2.75
CA ARG A 226 -22.97 -14.49 3.88
C ARG A 226 -22.48 -13.19 4.48
N THR A 227 -23.37 -12.22 4.63
CA THR A 227 -23.08 -10.92 5.25
C THR A 227 -24.04 -10.60 6.39
N ASP A 228 -23.77 -9.50 7.11
CA ASP A 228 -24.71 -8.96 8.11
C ASP A 228 -25.89 -8.19 7.50
N ALA A 229 -25.93 -8.02 6.18
CA ALA A 229 -27.01 -7.38 5.43
C ALA A 229 -27.78 -8.35 4.51
N GLY A 230 -27.52 -9.66 4.61
CA GLY A 230 -28.08 -10.70 3.74
C GLY A 230 -27.00 -11.47 2.98
N ASP A 231 -27.42 -12.35 2.08
CA ASP A 231 -26.53 -13.20 1.30
C ASP A 231 -26.39 -12.68 -0.12
N LEU A 232 -25.18 -12.83 -0.69
CA LEU A 232 -24.89 -12.57 -2.10
C LEU A 232 -24.42 -13.87 -2.76
N LYS A 233 -24.95 -14.17 -3.95
CA LYS A 233 -24.48 -15.30 -4.76
C LYS A 233 -23.53 -14.82 -5.85
N ALA A 234 -22.38 -15.48 -6.00
CA ALA A 234 -21.40 -15.14 -7.02
C ALA A 234 -20.72 -16.39 -7.60
N ARG A 235 -20.41 -16.38 -8.89
CA ARG A 235 -19.65 -17.47 -9.52
C ARG A 235 -18.22 -17.52 -8.98
N THR A 236 -17.64 -16.35 -8.74
CA THR A 236 -16.27 -16.22 -8.24
C THR A 236 -16.22 -15.23 -7.07
N VAL A 237 -15.31 -15.48 -6.13
CA VAL A 237 -15.02 -14.58 -5.01
C VAL A 237 -13.53 -14.20 -5.02
N VAL A 238 -13.25 -12.90 -4.84
CA VAL A 238 -11.91 -12.37 -4.65
C VAL A 238 -11.79 -11.78 -3.24
N LEU A 239 -10.92 -12.37 -2.40
CA LEU A 239 -10.59 -11.81 -1.09
C LEU A 239 -9.48 -10.78 -1.23
N ALA A 240 -9.81 -9.50 -1.19
CA ALA A 240 -8.89 -8.36 -1.33
C ALA A 240 -8.54 -7.71 0.03
N THR A 241 -8.49 -8.51 1.10
CA THR A 241 -8.37 -8.04 2.49
C THR A 241 -6.92 -7.90 2.98
N ASN A 242 -5.95 -8.51 2.32
CA ASN A 242 -4.50 -8.44 2.61
C ASN A 242 -4.19 -8.46 4.13
N ALA A 243 -3.52 -7.43 4.67
CA ALA A 243 -3.14 -7.35 6.10
C ALA A 243 -4.34 -7.24 7.08
N TYR A 244 -5.54 -7.07 6.57
CA TYR A 244 -6.79 -7.00 7.34
C TYR A 244 -7.62 -8.29 7.23
N THR A 245 -7.04 -9.33 6.63
CA THR A 245 -7.60 -10.68 6.64
C THR A 245 -7.78 -11.16 8.09
N ASP A 246 -8.98 -11.60 8.39
CA ASP A 246 -9.36 -12.20 9.66
C ASP A 246 -9.51 -13.74 9.54
N SER A 247 -10.52 -14.31 10.19
CA SER A 247 -10.82 -15.74 10.16
C SER A 247 -11.77 -16.17 9.04
N LEU A 248 -12.08 -15.29 8.07
CA LEU A 248 -13.04 -15.57 7.02
C LEU A 248 -12.67 -16.80 6.17
N TRP A 249 -11.35 -17.02 5.98
CA TRP A 249 -10.84 -18.24 5.35
C TRP A 249 -9.76 -18.88 6.23
N PRO A 250 -9.94 -20.18 6.62
CA PRO A 250 -9.02 -20.88 7.51
C PRO A 250 -7.57 -20.90 6.99
N GLY A 251 -6.60 -20.63 7.85
CA GLY A 251 -5.18 -20.70 7.54
C GLY A 251 -4.61 -19.55 6.71
N LEU A 252 -5.44 -18.70 6.07
CA LEU A 252 -4.96 -17.62 5.21
C LEU A 252 -4.12 -16.59 5.99
N ARG A 253 -4.55 -16.24 7.19
CA ARG A 253 -3.83 -15.33 8.08
C ARG A 253 -2.49 -15.90 8.54
N ASP A 254 -2.39 -17.22 8.69
CA ASP A 254 -1.21 -17.88 9.26
C ASP A 254 -0.02 -17.91 8.29
N GLY A 255 -0.25 -17.61 7.01
CA GLY A 255 0.80 -17.46 5.98
C GLY A 255 1.58 -16.16 6.06
N GLN A 256 1.23 -15.23 6.96
CA GLN A 256 1.77 -13.88 6.98
C GLN A 256 2.14 -13.41 8.38
N THR A 257 3.22 -12.62 8.45
CA THR A 257 3.55 -11.84 9.64
C THR A 257 2.95 -10.44 9.47
N VAL A 258 2.02 -10.06 10.34
CA VAL A 258 1.43 -8.71 10.32
C VAL A 258 2.23 -7.80 11.22
N ILE A 259 2.72 -6.71 10.65
CA ILE A 259 3.41 -5.63 11.38
C ILE A 259 2.62 -4.32 11.27
N HIS A 260 2.89 -3.40 12.19
CA HIS A 260 2.32 -2.05 12.14
C HIS A 260 3.32 -1.06 11.56
N TYR A 261 2.79 -0.03 10.91
CA TYR A 261 3.55 1.10 10.39
C TYR A 261 2.79 2.38 10.74
N PHE A 262 3.41 3.27 11.49
CA PHE A 262 2.80 4.54 11.86
C PHE A 262 3.20 5.66 10.91
N GLN A 263 2.36 6.69 10.88
CA GLN A 263 2.60 7.97 10.26
C GLN A 263 2.26 9.06 11.28
N ILE A 264 3.02 10.14 11.25
CA ILE A 264 2.73 11.36 11.98
C ILE A 264 3.01 12.55 11.09
N ALA A 265 2.10 13.53 11.09
CA ALA A 265 2.18 14.72 10.24
C ALA A 265 2.30 15.98 11.08
N THR A 266 3.15 16.90 10.63
CA THR A 266 3.28 18.23 11.24
C THR A 266 2.07 19.09 10.95
N GLU A 267 1.98 20.23 11.61
CA GLU A 267 1.20 21.38 11.19
C GLU A 267 1.61 21.84 9.79
N HIS A 268 0.80 22.71 9.18
CA HIS A 268 1.15 23.41 7.95
C HIS A 268 2.36 24.34 8.22
N LEU A 269 3.45 24.11 7.50
CA LEU A 269 4.72 24.80 7.75
C LEU A 269 4.94 26.03 6.86
N GLY A 270 4.14 26.22 5.81
CA GLY A 270 4.32 27.31 4.86
C GLY A 270 5.74 27.35 4.28
N ALA A 271 6.31 28.53 4.19
CA ALA A 271 7.66 28.76 3.66
C ALA A 271 8.78 28.04 4.45
N ARG A 272 8.54 27.66 5.73
CA ARG A 272 9.53 26.90 6.52
C ARG A 272 9.88 25.54 5.90
N ALA A 273 9.03 25.01 5.02
CA ALA A 273 9.26 23.73 4.35
C ALA A 273 9.65 23.87 2.88
N ASP A 274 9.91 25.07 2.36
CA ASP A 274 10.19 25.24 0.92
C ASP A 274 11.46 24.51 0.49
N ASP A 275 12.53 24.60 1.26
CA ASP A 275 13.81 23.92 0.99
C ASP A 275 13.80 22.44 1.36
N ILE A 276 12.73 21.93 1.98
CA ILE A 276 12.60 20.53 2.36
C ILE A 276 11.87 19.79 1.23
N LEU A 277 12.54 18.82 0.59
CA LEU A 277 12.02 18.11 -0.57
C LEU A 277 11.40 19.09 -1.58
N PRO A 278 12.15 20.04 -2.14
CA PRO A 278 11.60 21.09 -3.02
C PRO A 278 10.87 20.49 -4.24
N GLY A 279 11.35 19.37 -4.76
CA GLY A 279 10.70 18.65 -5.85
C GLY A 279 9.58 17.71 -5.39
N ARG A 280 9.19 17.69 -4.09
CA ARG A 280 8.13 16.85 -3.52
C ARG A 280 8.32 15.34 -3.75
N GLN A 281 9.55 14.88 -3.93
CA GLN A 281 9.86 13.46 -3.98
C GLN A 281 9.44 12.78 -2.67
N GLY A 282 8.98 11.54 -2.78
CA GLY A 282 8.88 10.68 -1.60
C GLY A 282 10.26 10.14 -1.21
N LEU A 283 10.52 9.95 0.08
CA LEU A 283 11.78 9.42 0.58
C LEU A 283 11.55 8.26 1.53
N TRP A 284 12.44 7.28 1.48
CA TRP A 284 12.57 6.21 2.44
C TRP A 284 14.04 5.79 2.54
N ASN A 285 14.47 5.27 3.69
CA ASN A 285 15.90 5.03 3.91
C ASN A 285 16.26 3.54 3.98
N THR A 286 17.57 3.26 3.89
CA THR A 286 18.15 1.90 3.91
C THR A 286 18.32 1.32 5.32
N ALA A 287 17.85 1.97 6.39
CA ALA A 287 18.00 1.45 7.74
C ALA A 287 17.16 0.18 7.95
N PRO A 288 17.58 -0.80 8.78
CA PRO A 288 16.81 -2.00 9.08
C PRO A 288 15.40 -1.71 9.63
N ILE A 289 15.29 -0.73 10.53
CA ILE A 289 14.02 -0.12 10.91
C ILE A 289 13.94 1.20 10.16
N MET A 290 13.40 1.11 8.95
CA MET A 290 13.32 2.23 8.03
C MET A 290 12.32 3.28 8.47
N PHE A 291 12.53 4.50 8.04
CA PHE A 291 11.52 5.54 8.04
C PHE A 291 11.18 5.95 6.61
N SER A 292 9.96 6.41 6.42
CA SER A 292 9.51 7.11 5.21
C SER A 292 9.28 8.58 5.53
N PHE A 293 9.47 9.42 4.52
CA PHE A 293 9.36 10.86 4.67
C PHE A 293 8.80 11.48 3.38
N ARG A 294 7.90 12.43 3.49
CA ARG A 294 7.44 13.23 2.36
C ARG A 294 6.81 14.54 2.80
N LYS A 295 6.57 15.42 1.86
CA LYS A 295 5.80 16.64 1.99
C LYS A 295 4.44 16.46 1.27
N ASP A 296 3.33 16.85 1.91
CA ASP A 296 2.00 16.89 1.27
C ASP A 296 1.82 18.16 0.41
N ALA A 297 0.66 18.32 -0.22
CA ALA A 297 0.36 19.48 -1.05
C ALA A 297 0.40 20.80 -0.27
N ASP A 298 0.09 20.77 1.02
CA ASP A 298 0.00 21.93 1.91
C ASP A 298 1.29 22.16 2.74
N ASN A 299 2.44 21.65 2.32
CA ASN A 299 3.71 21.80 3.05
C ASN A 299 3.70 21.23 4.49
N ARG A 300 2.89 20.18 4.77
CA ARG A 300 3.07 19.38 5.99
C ARG A 300 4.12 18.31 5.74
N LEU A 301 4.95 18.05 6.74
CA LEU A 301 5.93 16.97 6.69
C LEU A 301 5.35 15.71 7.33
N LEU A 302 5.41 14.60 6.63
CA LEU A 302 4.98 13.30 7.12
C LEU A 302 6.19 12.42 7.39
N ILE A 303 6.22 11.86 8.58
CA ILE A 303 7.22 10.88 8.99
C ILE A 303 6.52 9.58 9.34
N GLY A 304 6.97 8.50 8.74
CA GLY A 304 6.49 7.16 9.06
C GLY A 304 7.62 6.23 9.44
N SER A 305 7.34 5.27 10.32
CA SER A 305 8.27 4.19 10.65
C SER A 305 7.50 2.95 11.16
N MET A 306 8.25 1.87 11.34
CA MET A 306 7.67 0.62 11.83
C MET A 306 7.23 0.74 13.29
N GLY A 307 6.07 0.17 13.61
CA GLY A 307 5.45 0.12 14.93
C GLY A 307 4.09 0.79 14.98
N ARG A 308 3.51 0.82 16.17
CA ARG A 308 2.23 1.49 16.48
C ARG A 308 2.48 2.90 16.98
N ILE A 309 1.43 3.72 16.97
CA ILE A 309 1.45 4.99 17.72
C ILE A 309 1.50 4.67 19.22
N LEU A 310 2.47 5.29 19.88
CA LEU A 310 2.65 5.26 21.34
C LEU A 310 2.45 6.69 21.88
N GLY A 311 1.23 6.98 22.31
CA GLY A 311 0.75 8.31 22.68
C GLY A 311 -0.20 8.90 21.62
N THR A 312 -0.17 10.21 21.48
CA THR A 312 -0.98 10.99 20.54
C THR A 312 -0.11 11.72 19.51
N SER A 313 -0.69 12.56 18.65
CA SER A 313 0.08 13.50 17.82
C SER A 313 0.77 14.60 18.65
N GLU A 314 0.16 15.01 19.75
CA GLU A 314 0.61 16.15 20.56
C GLU A 314 1.62 15.74 21.61
N ASP A 315 1.51 14.53 22.17
CA ASP A 315 2.42 14.01 23.18
C ASP A 315 2.65 12.49 23.03
N GLY A 316 3.73 12.02 23.60
CA GLY A 316 4.10 10.62 23.70
C GLY A 316 5.37 10.25 22.94
N ILE A 317 5.68 8.97 22.95
CA ILE A 317 6.95 8.44 22.42
C ILE A 317 7.04 8.63 20.90
N THR A 318 5.96 8.41 20.16
CA THR A 318 5.97 8.55 18.69
C THR A 318 6.22 10.00 18.29
N GLN A 319 5.62 10.95 18.99
CA GLN A 319 5.83 12.38 18.76
C GLN A 319 7.28 12.79 19.04
N ARG A 320 7.86 12.35 20.17
CA ARG A 320 9.27 12.61 20.51
C ARG A 320 10.24 11.99 19.51
N PHE A 321 9.95 10.76 19.07
CA PHE A 321 10.73 10.11 18.00
C PHE A 321 10.69 10.93 16.71
N ALA A 322 9.52 11.38 16.27
CA ALA A 322 9.36 12.18 15.05
C ALA A 322 10.07 13.53 15.17
N ARG A 323 9.95 14.22 16.32
CA ARG A 323 10.63 15.48 16.58
C ARG A 323 12.15 15.34 16.49
N LYS A 324 12.72 14.35 17.20
CA LYS A 324 14.17 14.08 17.13
C LYS A 324 14.62 13.76 15.70
N ARG A 325 13.82 13.00 14.95
CA ARG A 325 14.13 12.69 13.56
C ARG A 325 14.13 13.94 12.68
N LEU A 326 13.14 14.82 12.83
CA LEU A 326 13.09 16.09 12.10
C LEU A 326 14.28 16.99 12.45
N GLN A 327 14.60 17.13 13.72
CA GLN A 327 15.75 17.92 14.19
C GLN A 327 17.07 17.41 13.62
N ALA A 328 17.24 16.08 13.53
CA ALA A 328 18.43 15.47 12.95
C ALA A 328 18.53 15.68 11.43
N LEU A 329 17.40 15.69 10.72
CA LEU A 329 17.35 15.89 9.28
C LEU A 329 17.42 17.36 8.89
N TYR A 330 16.75 18.22 9.66
CA TYR A 330 16.52 19.64 9.36
C TYR A 330 16.69 20.50 10.61
N PRO A 331 17.92 20.71 11.11
CA PRO A 331 18.16 21.48 12.33
C PRO A 331 17.58 22.91 12.27
N ALA A 332 17.62 23.54 11.11
CA ALA A 332 17.11 24.89 10.88
C ALA A 332 15.58 25.01 10.95
N LEU A 333 14.86 23.90 10.87
CA LEU A 333 13.38 23.91 10.92
C LEU A 333 12.85 24.37 12.29
N GLY A 334 13.63 24.16 13.36
CA GLY A 334 13.24 24.45 14.74
C GLY A 334 12.10 23.54 15.24
N ASP A 335 11.35 24.05 16.22
CA ASP A 335 10.23 23.30 16.76
C ASP A 335 9.01 23.32 15.85
N VAL A 336 8.36 22.17 15.76
CA VAL A 336 7.12 21.97 15.00
C VAL A 336 6.08 21.26 15.85
N ARG A 337 4.81 21.58 15.62
CA ARG A 337 3.68 20.81 16.19
C ARG A 337 3.30 19.69 15.24
N PHE A 338 2.75 18.61 15.79
CA PHE A 338 2.19 17.52 15.02
C PHE A 338 0.67 17.52 15.20
N GLU A 339 -0.08 17.46 14.08
CA GLU A 339 -1.54 17.56 14.12
C GLU A 339 -2.25 16.22 14.02
N THR A 340 -1.61 15.24 13.41
CA THR A 340 -2.26 13.96 13.11
C THR A 340 -1.26 12.82 13.21
N ALA A 341 -1.66 11.75 13.91
CA ALA A 341 -0.88 10.52 14.01
C ALA A 341 -1.80 9.31 13.81
N TRP A 342 -1.40 8.36 12.97
CA TRP A 342 -2.16 7.16 12.69
C TRP A 342 -1.24 5.98 12.37
N HIS A 343 -1.77 4.78 12.38
CA HIS A 343 -1.02 3.61 11.93
C HIS A 343 -1.88 2.67 11.10
N GLY A 344 -1.24 1.89 10.26
CA GLY A 344 -1.83 0.82 9.46
C GLY A 344 -1.13 -0.52 9.71
N ARG A 345 -1.59 -1.54 9.00
CA ARG A 345 -1.03 -2.89 9.02
C ARG A 345 -0.38 -3.23 7.70
N ILE A 346 0.71 -3.96 7.76
CA ILE A 346 1.44 -4.50 6.61
C ILE A 346 1.49 -6.01 6.77
N ALA A 347 1.07 -6.75 5.74
CA ALA A 347 1.26 -8.18 5.63
C ALA A 347 2.63 -8.47 5.00
N MET A 348 3.50 -9.12 5.77
CA MET A 348 4.83 -9.53 5.35
C MET A 348 4.85 -11.02 5.06
N THR A 349 5.35 -11.39 3.90
CA THR A 349 5.65 -12.78 3.54
C THR A 349 7.08 -13.14 3.96
N PRO A 350 7.41 -14.42 4.21
CA PRO A 350 8.74 -14.81 4.66
C PRO A 350 9.89 -14.44 3.71
N ASP A 351 9.61 -14.40 2.42
CA ASP A 351 10.57 -14.13 1.34
C ASP A 351 10.36 -12.76 0.66
N HIS A 352 9.51 -11.91 1.23
CA HIS A 352 9.17 -10.59 0.71
C HIS A 352 8.58 -10.56 -0.70
N LEU A 353 8.12 -11.69 -1.23
CA LEU A 353 7.37 -11.75 -2.48
C LEU A 353 5.86 -11.76 -2.20
N PRO A 354 5.06 -11.01 -2.94
CA PRO A 354 3.60 -11.13 -2.85
C PRO A 354 3.11 -12.47 -3.41
N ARG A 355 1.84 -12.79 -3.20
CA ARG A 355 1.24 -14.07 -3.60
C ARG A 355 -0.08 -13.85 -4.30
N ILE A 356 -0.39 -14.75 -5.22
CA ILE A 356 -1.74 -15.00 -5.74
C ILE A 356 -2.09 -16.42 -5.33
N HIS A 357 -3.08 -16.57 -4.45
CA HIS A 357 -3.56 -17.88 -4.03
C HIS A 357 -4.91 -18.19 -4.67
N GLN A 358 -5.06 -19.43 -5.12
CA GLN A 358 -6.34 -20.05 -5.34
C GLN A 358 -6.69 -20.86 -4.08
N LEU A 359 -7.68 -20.40 -3.32
CA LEU A 359 -8.07 -20.99 -2.04
C LEU A 359 -8.97 -22.19 -2.22
N ALA A 360 -9.81 -22.12 -3.25
CA ALA A 360 -10.69 -23.17 -3.74
C ALA A 360 -11.08 -22.83 -5.19
N GLU A 361 -11.82 -23.69 -5.86
CA GLU A 361 -12.36 -23.41 -7.19
C GLU A 361 -13.23 -22.14 -7.15
N GLY A 362 -12.91 -21.16 -8.00
CA GLY A 362 -13.61 -19.85 -8.02
C GLY A 362 -13.36 -18.98 -6.80
N LEU A 363 -12.35 -19.26 -5.93
CA LEU A 363 -12.01 -18.41 -4.78
C LEU A 363 -10.53 -18.04 -4.79
N TRP A 364 -10.27 -16.73 -4.91
CA TRP A 364 -8.94 -16.18 -5.12
C TRP A 364 -8.56 -15.15 -4.08
N THR A 365 -7.26 -14.99 -3.81
CA THR A 365 -6.75 -13.89 -3.00
C THR A 365 -5.34 -13.47 -3.42
N PRO A 366 -5.16 -12.24 -3.88
CA PRO A 366 -3.86 -11.58 -3.95
C PRO A 366 -3.50 -11.00 -2.56
N ILE A 367 -2.31 -11.31 -2.06
CA ILE A 367 -1.96 -11.06 -0.65
C ILE A 367 -0.45 -10.90 -0.42
N GLY A 368 -0.04 -10.29 0.71
CA GLY A 368 1.37 -10.24 1.13
C GLY A 368 2.19 -9.17 0.42
N TYR A 369 1.71 -7.93 0.36
CA TYR A 369 2.34 -6.84 -0.42
C TYR A 369 3.58 -6.23 0.22
N ASN A 370 3.96 -6.67 1.42
CA ASN A 370 5.21 -6.27 2.08
C ASN A 370 5.43 -4.74 2.16
N GLY A 371 4.35 -3.95 2.29
CA GLY A 371 4.42 -2.49 2.36
C GLY A 371 4.47 -1.74 1.02
N ARG A 372 4.37 -2.43 -0.11
CA ARG A 372 4.31 -1.84 -1.48
C ARG A 372 2.90 -1.83 -2.06
N GLY A 373 1.89 -1.49 -1.23
CA GLY A 373 0.48 -1.76 -1.50
C GLY A 373 -0.17 -0.93 -2.61
N ILE A 374 0.29 0.28 -2.94
CA ILE A 374 -0.33 1.11 -3.99
C ILE A 374 -0.15 0.42 -5.34
N THR A 375 1.09 0.26 -5.77
CA THR A 375 1.44 -0.35 -7.06
C THR A 375 1.00 -1.80 -7.12
N THR A 376 1.38 -2.61 -6.11
CA THR A 376 1.05 -4.05 -6.07
C THR A 376 -0.46 -4.28 -6.05
N GLY A 377 -1.21 -3.52 -5.24
CA GLY A 377 -2.65 -3.66 -5.14
C GLY A 377 -3.37 -3.29 -6.45
N THR A 378 -2.92 -2.24 -7.12
CA THR A 378 -3.44 -1.83 -8.43
C THR A 378 -3.18 -2.88 -9.49
N LEU A 379 -1.93 -3.37 -9.61
CA LEU A 379 -1.54 -4.40 -10.58
C LEU A 379 -2.25 -5.74 -10.33
N PHE A 380 -2.39 -6.14 -9.08
CA PHE A 380 -3.09 -7.39 -8.75
C PHE A 380 -4.59 -7.28 -8.98
N GLY A 381 -5.17 -6.10 -8.81
CA GLY A 381 -6.56 -5.89 -9.18
C GLY A 381 -6.79 -6.10 -10.68
N GLN A 382 -5.91 -5.57 -11.51
CA GLN A 382 -5.95 -5.83 -12.96
C GLN A 382 -5.69 -7.31 -13.27
N ALA A 383 -4.65 -7.93 -12.69
CA ALA A 383 -4.34 -9.33 -12.91
C ALA A 383 -5.50 -10.27 -12.52
N MET A 384 -6.25 -9.94 -11.46
CA MET A 384 -7.46 -10.70 -11.12
C MET A 384 -8.54 -10.56 -12.19
N ALA A 385 -8.77 -9.38 -12.70
CA ALA A 385 -9.75 -9.18 -13.78
C ALA A 385 -9.32 -9.90 -15.06
N ASP A 386 -8.05 -9.79 -15.45
CA ASP A 386 -7.50 -10.49 -16.62
C ASP A 386 -7.71 -12.02 -16.49
N LEU A 387 -7.42 -12.59 -15.30
CA LEU A 387 -7.66 -14.00 -14.99
C LEU A 387 -9.14 -14.37 -15.12
N LEU A 388 -10.03 -13.55 -14.56
CA LEU A 388 -11.48 -13.83 -14.56
C LEU A 388 -12.13 -13.62 -15.92
N THR A 389 -11.47 -12.96 -16.84
CA THR A 389 -11.87 -12.80 -18.26
C THR A 389 -11.20 -13.77 -19.20
N GLY A 390 -10.49 -14.78 -18.69
CA GLY A 390 -9.97 -15.90 -19.47
C GLY A 390 -8.46 -15.93 -19.70
N MET A 391 -7.67 -15.09 -19.03
CA MET A 391 -6.20 -15.22 -19.04
C MET A 391 -5.80 -16.57 -18.44
N ASP A 392 -4.85 -17.26 -19.08
CA ASP A 392 -4.27 -18.46 -18.50
C ASP A 392 -3.57 -18.12 -17.16
N PRO A 393 -3.84 -18.85 -16.07
CA PRO A 393 -3.13 -18.68 -14.80
C PRO A 393 -1.60 -18.71 -14.92
N MET A 394 -1.06 -19.40 -15.91
CA MET A 394 0.38 -19.44 -16.21
C MET A 394 0.92 -18.10 -16.72
N ASP A 395 0.07 -17.20 -17.23
CA ASP A 395 0.45 -15.88 -17.71
C ASP A 395 0.42 -14.78 -16.65
N LEU A 396 -0.05 -15.10 -15.45
CA LEU A 396 0.00 -14.18 -14.32
C LEU A 396 1.45 -13.77 -13.99
N PRO A 397 1.65 -12.60 -13.36
CA PRO A 397 2.99 -12.13 -12.98
C PRO A 397 3.67 -12.99 -11.90
N LEU A 398 2.92 -13.84 -11.23
CA LEU A 398 3.37 -14.77 -10.19
C LEU A 398 2.69 -16.13 -10.36
N PRO A 399 3.36 -17.22 -9.97
CA PRO A 399 2.74 -18.52 -9.96
C PRO A 399 1.56 -18.55 -8.97
N VAL A 400 0.48 -19.19 -9.39
CA VAL A 400 -0.64 -19.48 -8.50
C VAL A 400 -0.18 -20.46 -7.44
N SER A 401 -0.58 -20.24 -6.20
CA SER A 401 -0.17 -21.04 -5.06
C SER A 401 -1.34 -21.27 -4.09
N ILE A 402 -1.14 -22.13 -3.11
CA ILE A 402 -2.05 -22.34 -1.99
C ILE A 402 -1.44 -21.73 -0.72
N PRO A 403 -2.23 -21.27 0.23
CA PRO A 403 -1.71 -20.79 1.51
C PRO A 403 -0.87 -21.85 2.22
N ARG A 404 0.26 -21.44 2.75
CA ARG A 404 1.10 -22.28 3.63
C ARG A 404 1.29 -21.54 4.94
N ALA A 405 1.01 -22.22 6.04
CA ALA A 405 1.24 -21.64 7.36
C ALA A 405 2.73 -21.31 7.55
N ALA A 406 3.04 -20.06 7.82
CA ALA A 406 4.38 -19.64 8.23
C ALA A 406 4.55 -19.97 9.71
N ARG A 407 5.45 -20.91 10.02
CA ARG A 407 5.71 -21.35 11.41
C ARG A 407 5.94 -20.13 12.31
N GLY A 408 5.12 -19.97 13.34
CA GLY A 408 5.23 -18.91 14.33
C GLY A 408 4.88 -17.50 13.81
N ALA A 409 4.12 -17.33 12.74
CA ALA A 409 3.75 -16.01 12.20
C ALA A 409 3.11 -15.09 13.24
N GLY A 410 2.18 -15.60 14.05
CA GLY A 410 1.57 -14.85 15.14
C GLY A 410 2.54 -14.44 16.25
N LEU A 411 3.49 -15.31 16.60
CA LEU A 411 4.54 -15.00 17.57
C LEU A 411 5.52 -13.96 17.00
N LYS A 412 5.94 -14.12 15.74
CA LYS A 412 6.78 -13.13 15.04
C LYS A 412 6.14 -11.75 15.00
N SER A 413 4.83 -11.67 14.72
CA SER A 413 4.11 -10.39 14.75
C SER A 413 4.20 -9.69 16.11
N ARG A 414 4.05 -10.44 17.22
CA ARG A 414 4.18 -9.90 18.57
C ARG A 414 5.62 -9.47 18.88
N VAL A 415 6.61 -10.27 18.51
CA VAL A 415 8.03 -9.95 18.69
C VAL A 415 8.40 -8.69 17.92
N PHE A 416 7.96 -8.54 16.68
CA PHE A 416 8.20 -7.33 15.90
C PHE A 416 7.52 -6.11 16.50
N ASP A 417 6.26 -6.21 16.94
CA ASP A 417 5.57 -5.09 17.61
C ASP A 417 6.31 -4.64 18.86
N LEU A 418 6.84 -5.57 19.68
CA LEU A 418 7.65 -5.26 20.86
C LEU A 418 9.00 -4.63 20.47
N ALA A 419 9.71 -5.20 19.50
CA ALA A 419 11.00 -4.68 19.05
C ALA A 419 10.89 -3.28 18.45
N PHE A 420 9.85 -3.03 17.65
CA PHE A 420 9.60 -1.71 17.07
C PHE A 420 9.20 -0.68 18.14
N SER A 421 8.40 -1.08 19.13
CA SER A 421 8.06 -0.23 20.27
C SER A 421 9.30 0.12 21.09
N ALA A 422 10.16 -0.86 21.38
CA ALA A 422 11.42 -0.64 22.09
C ALA A 422 12.35 0.30 21.30
N ASN A 423 12.47 0.14 19.98
CA ASN A 423 13.25 1.05 19.14
C ASN A 423 12.68 2.48 19.13
N GLN A 424 11.35 2.65 19.11
CA GLN A 424 10.73 3.98 19.22
C GLN A 424 11.05 4.62 20.57
N ILE A 425 10.93 3.85 21.65
CA ILE A 425 11.24 4.32 23.03
C ILE A 425 12.70 4.74 23.10
N TRP A 426 13.62 3.88 22.69
CA TRP A 426 15.05 4.18 22.70
C TRP A 426 15.38 5.45 21.91
N LYS A 427 14.97 5.54 20.66
CA LYS A 427 15.24 6.71 19.80
C LYS A 427 14.40 7.94 20.12
N GLY A 428 13.35 7.81 20.92
CA GLY A 428 12.52 8.92 21.39
C GLY A 428 13.03 9.51 22.69
N LEU A 429 13.74 8.73 23.52
CA LEU A 429 14.26 9.18 24.81
C LEU A 429 15.75 9.56 24.74
N PHE A 430 16.54 8.81 24.02
CA PHE A 430 17.98 8.99 23.82
C PHE A 430 18.32 9.41 22.39
#